data_30a638a0d84af83eb7b1b809ee8bd502
#
_entry.id   30a638a0d84af83eb7b1b809ee8bd502
#
_cell.length_a   1.000
_cell.length_b   1.000
_cell.length_c   1.000
_cell.angle_alpha   90.00
_cell.angle_beta   90.00
_cell.angle_gamma   90.00
#
_symmetry.space_group_name_H-M   'P 1'
#
loop_
_entity.id
_entity.type
_entity.pdbx_description
1 polymer ?
#
loop_
_entity_poly.entity_id
_entity_poly.type
_entity_poly.pdbx_seq_one_letter_code
_entity_poly.pdbx_strand_id
1 'polypeptide(L)'
;MHVIKSFIDWLSYHPSNEDIARALATDYLAAFSVLGIRFSRLQSDDSIIILGEYGFDDSEIWRDRIIPSTEWRARDTEPARFLKGESKEKWCNNSTIYIETLRDRGVVQGHLMVAFHKPIPDDGKGPLAELIQDLCVPLSLYLSFHYQPVVGHRGTTASHDSRDAGMVQLSQRQILILRGMVEGKTNHELATELGFSVSTIRHETMRIYQALSVSDRKEAAKKALTLSLL
;
A
#
# COMPACT_ATOMS: atom_id res chain seq x y z
N MET A 1 -6.44 -23.53 2.69
CA MET A 1 -7.05 -23.21 1.37
C MET A 1 -8.28 -22.31 1.47
N HIS A 2 -9.15 -22.45 2.49
CA HIS A 2 -10.35 -21.59 2.64
C HIS A 2 -10.02 -20.12 2.94
N VAL A 3 -9.04 -19.87 3.81
CA VAL A 3 -8.59 -18.53 4.23
C VAL A 3 -8.11 -17.70 3.03
N ILE A 4 -7.27 -18.29 2.18
CA ILE A 4 -6.71 -17.58 1.01
C ILE A 4 -7.79 -17.25 0.00
N LYS A 5 -8.72 -18.19 -0.27
CA LYS A 5 -9.85 -17.92 -1.15
C LYS A 5 -10.70 -16.77 -0.63
N SER A 6 -11.03 -16.77 0.66
CA SER A 6 -11.78 -15.68 1.30
C SER A 6 -11.05 -14.34 1.16
N PHE A 7 -9.72 -14.33 1.31
CA PHE A 7 -8.92 -13.11 1.16
C PHE A 7 -8.93 -12.60 -0.28
N ILE A 8 -8.79 -13.49 -1.29
CA ILE A 8 -8.87 -13.13 -2.70
C ILE A 8 -10.25 -12.56 -3.04
N ASP A 9 -11.32 -13.24 -2.61
CA ASP A 9 -12.69 -12.80 -2.83
C ASP A 9 -12.93 -11.41 -2.21
N TRP A 10 -12.40 -11.19 -1.00
CA TRP A 10 -12.52 -9.89 -0.33
C TRP A 10 -11.69 -8.80 -1.01
N LEU A 11 -10.48 -9.08 -1.49
CA LEU A 11 -9.66 -8.11 -2.24
C LEU A 11 -10.35 -7.66 -3.54
N SER A 12 -11.24 -8.46 -4.12
CA SER A 12 -11.99 -8.10 -5.33
C SER A 12 -12.94 -6.92 -5.13
N TYR A 13 -13.30 -6.60 -3.88
CA TYR A 13 -14.08 -5.40 -3.53
C TYR A 13 -13.23 -4.13 -3.42
N HIS A 14 -11.96 -4.18 -3.79
CA HIS A 14 -11.02 -3.05 -3.79
C HIS A 14 -10.95 -2.30 -2.45
N PRO A 15 -10.67 -3.00 -1.33
CA PRO A 15 -10.55 -2.36 -0.02
C PRO A 15 -9.42 -1.32 -0.01
N SER A 16 -9.48 -0.38 0.95
CA SER A 16 -8.38 0.54 1.17
C SER A 16 -7.16 -0.19 1.75
N ASN A 17 -5.98 0.40 1.62
CA ASN A 17 -4.77 -0.18 2.21
C ASN A 17 -4.87 -0.31 3.74
N GLU A 18 -5.57 0.61 4.40
CA GLU A 18 -5.85 0.54 5.84
C GLU A 18 -6.78 -0.61 6.18
N ASP A 19 -7.81 -0.82 5.36
CA ASP A 19 -8.73 -1.95 5.55
C ASP A 19 -8.00 -3.27 5.32
N ILE A 20 -7.07 -3.33 4.36
CA ILE A 20 -6.22 -4.51 4.13
C ILE A 20 -5.35 -4.79 5.36
N ALA A 21 -4.64 -3.79 5.89
CA ALA A 21 -3.80 -3.97 7.06
C ALA A 21 -4.62 -4.41 8.28
N ARG A 22 -5.79 -3.79 8.49
CA ARG A 22 -6.72 -4.15 9.57
C ARG A 22 -7.23 -5.57 9.42
N ALA A 23 -7.77 -5.94 8.25
CA ALA A 23 -8.31 -7.28 8.02
C ALA A 23 -7.24 -8.37 8.17
N LEU A 24 -6.01 -8.13 7.70
CA LEU A 24 -4.90 -9.04 7.94
C LEU A 24 -4.68 -9.27 9.44
N ALA A 25 -4.73 -8.21 10.27
CA ALA A 25 -4.52 -8.32 11.71
C ALA A 25 -5.70 -8.96 12.44
N THR A 26 -6.95 -8.52 12.15
CA THR A 26 -8.13 -8.83 12.96
C THR A 26 -8.92 -10.03 12.46
N ASP A 27 -8.80 -10.39 11.20
CA ASP A 27 -9.58 -11.47 10.60
C ASP A 27 -8.67 -12.65 10.19
N TYR A 28 -7.65 -12.40 9.36
CA TYR A 28 -6.83 -13.47 8.78
C TYR A 28 -5.75 -14.00 9.72
N LEU A 29 -5.19 -13.15 10.57
CA LEU A 29 -4.16 -13.50 11.57
C LEU A 29 -4.67 -13.33 13.03
N ALA A 30 -5.97 -13.20 13.25
CA ALA A 30 -6.58 -12.97 14.55
C ALA A 30 -6.16 -13.97 15.64
N ALA A 31 -5.92 -15.22 15.26
CA ALA A 31 -5.51 -16.30 16.18
C ALA A 31 -4.10 -16.09 16.79
N PHE A 32 -3.28 -15.19 16.25
CA PHE A 32 -1.86 -15.07 16.59
C PHE A 32 -1.52 -13.83 17.42
N SER A 33 -2.51 -13.15 17.99
CA SER A 33 -2.31 -11.95 18.84
C SER A 33 -1.42 -10.90 18.16
N VAL A 34 -1.79 -10.52 16.94
CA VAL A 34 -1.08 -9.51 16.17
C VAL A 34 -1.15 -8.17 16.90
N LEU A 35 -0.01 -7.52 17.11
CA LEU A 35 0.11 -6.15 17.61
C LEU A 35 -0.15 -5.15 16.49
N GLY A 36 0.48 -5.37 15.33
CA GLY A 36 0.33 -4.47 14.20
C GLY A 36 0.81 -5.07 12.89
N ILE A 37 0.32 -4.50 11.81
CA ILE A 37 0.69 -4.83 10.44
C ILE A 37 1.10 -3.57 9.71
N ARG A 38 2.16 -3.68 8.92
CA ARG A 38 2.62 -2.64 8.01
C ARG A 38 3.05 -3.29 6.70
N PHE A 39 2.57 -2.78 5.58
CA PHE A 39 3.08 -3.20 4.29
C PHE A 39 3.52 -2.01 3.45
N SER A 40 4.56 -2.24 2.68
CA SER A 40 5.28 -1.21 1.95
C SER A 40 5.49 -1.60 0.51
N ARG A 41 5.86 -0.62 -0.30
CA ARG A 41 6.33 -0.79 -1.66
C ARG A 41 7.75 -0.25 -1.80
N LEU A 42 8.58 -1.00 -2.50
CA LEU A 42 9.90 -0.57 -2.94
C LEU A 42 9.77 0.22 -4.25
N GLN A 43 10.35 1.40 -4.31
CA GLN A 43 10.37 2.24 -5.49
C GLN A 43 11.65 2.01 -6.33
N SER A 44 11.69 2.55 -7.53
CA SER A 44 12.83 2.38 -8.46
C SER A 44 14.12 3.05 -7.98
N ASP A 45 14.03 4.00 -7.05
CA ASP A 45 15.17 4.67 -6.40
C ASP A 45 15.57 4.02 -5.07
N ASP A 46 15.09 2.78 -4.82
CA ASP A 46 15.25 2.06 -3.57
C ASP A 46 14.61 2.75 -2.35
N SER A 47 13.82 3.78 -2.51
CA SER A 47 13.00 4.29 -1.41
C SER A 47 11.84 3.34 -1.11
N ILE A 48 11.37 3.37 0.15
CA ILE A 48 10.22 2.56 0.61
C ILE A 48 9.07 3.50 0.91
N ILE A 49 7.91 3.25 0.30
CA ILE A 49 6.66 3.91 0.67
C ILE A 49 5.80 2.97 1.50
N ILE A 50 5.30 3.44 2.65
CA ILE A 50 4.35 2.69 3.47
C ILE A 50 2.97 2.88 2.87
N LEU A 51 2.37 1.79 2.40
CA LEU A 51 1.06 1.79 1.75
C LEU A 51 -0.09 1.65 2.73
N GLY A 52 0.07 0.78 3.73
CA GLY A 52 -0.97 0.54 4.74
C GLY A 52 -0.36 0.06 6.05
N GLU A 53 -1.01 0.45 7.14
CA GLU A 53 -0.63 0.04 8.49
C GLU A 53 -1.83 -0.02 9.42
N TYR A 54 -1.71 -0.84 10.47
CA TYR A 54 -2.70 -1.01 11.53
C TYR A 54 -2.00 -1.42 12.84
N GLY A 55 -2.51 -0.95 13.98
CA GLY A 55 -2.10 -1.39 15.31
C GLY A 55 -0.86 -0.69 15.88
N PHE A 56 -0.33 0.34 15.22
CA PHE A 56 0.76 1.16 15.73
C PHE A 56 0.23 2.45 16.35
N ASP A 57 0.93 2.95 17.37
CA ASP A 57 0.59 4.24 18.01
C ASP A 57 0.76 5.41 17.04
N ASP A 58 0.05 6.51 17.27
CA ASP A 58 0.07 7.71 16.41
C ASP A 58 1.48 8.28 16.17
N SER A 59 2.39 8.13 17.13
CA SER A 59 3.80 8.51 17.02
C SER A 59 4.60 7.62 16.06
N GLU A 60 4.08 6.43 15.75
CA GLU A 60 4.68 5.42 14.89
C GLU A 60 3.94 5.26 13.55
N ILE A 61 2.94 6.10 13.28
CA ILE A 61 2.20 6.08 12.02
C ILE A 61 3.13 6.55 10.88
N TRP A 62 3.32 5.67 9.92
CA TRP A 62 4.23 5.88 8.79
C TRP A 62 3.52 5.80 7.43
N ARG A 63 2.24 5.75 7.46
CA ARG A 63 1.35 5.72 6.29
C ARG A 63 1.67 6.86 5.33
N ASP A 64 1.72 6.57 4.04
CA ASP A 64 2.09 7.51 2.97
C ASP A 64 3.49 8.15 3.14
N ARG A 65 4.26 7.73 4.16
CA ARG A 65 5.63 8.19 4.33
C ARG A 65 6.54 7.48 3.33
N ILE A 66 7.31 8.28 2.62
CA ILE A 66 8.41 7.81 1.81
C ILE A 66 9.67 7.80 2.68
N ILE A 67 10.30 6.64 2.81
CA ILE A 67 11.56 6.46 3.55
C ILE A 67 12.67 6.34 2.50
N PRO A 68 13.54 7.36 2.37
CA PRO A 68 14.64 7.31 1.41
C PRO A 68 15.56 6.12 1.65
N SER A 69 16.19 5.61 0.60
CA SER A 69 17.13 4.50 0.69
C SER A 69 18.28 4.80 1.66
N THR A 70 18.74 6.03 1.74
CA THR A 70 19.77 6.48 2.67
C THR A 70 19.33 6.36 4.14
N GLU A 71 18.07 6.63 4.44
CA GLU A 71 17.55 6.53 5.81
C GLU A 71 17.41 5.08 6.27
N TRP A 72 16.72 4.22 5.52
CA TRP A 72 16.49 2.84 5.97
C TRP A 72 17.74 1.97 5.86
N ARG A 73 18.63 2.24 4.89
CA ARG A 73 19.91 1.55 4.75
C ARG A 73 20.92 1.93 5.85
N ALA A 74 20.82 3.12 6.42
CA ALA A 74 21.67 3.54 7.53
C ALA A 74 21.28 2.88 8.87
N ARG A 75 20.07 2.32 8.99
CA ARG A 75 19.63 1.67 10.23
C ARG A 75 20.32 0.32 10.41
N ASP A 76 20.84 0.08 11.61
CA ASP A 76 21.41 -1.21 12.02
C ASP A 76 20.42 -1.97 12.93
N THR A 77 19.25 -2.26 12.38
CA THR A 77 18.22 -3.07 13.05
C THR A 77 18.02 -4.37 12.27
N GLU A 78 17.56 -5.43 12.95
CA GLU A 78 17.27 -6.72 12.28
C GLU A 78 16.34 -6.56 11.07
N PRO A 79 15.21 -5.81 11.16
CA PRO A 79 14.39 -5.54 9.99
C PRO A 79 15.16 -4.83 8.86
N ALA A 80 15.99 -3.85 9.18
CA ALA A 80 16.78 -3.15 8.16
C ALA A 80 17.83 -4.06 7.51
N ARG A 81 18.47 -4.95 8.27
CA ARG A 81 19.41 -5.95 7.74
C ARG A 81 18.71 -6.92 6.78
N PHE A 82 17.49 -7.37 7.12
CA PHE A 82 16.70 -8.18 6.22
C PHE A 82 16.37 -7.43 4.91
N LEU A 83 15.93 -6.19 5.01
CA LEU A 83 15.61 -5.37 3.84
C LEU A 83 16.84 -5.08 2.95
N LYS A 84 18.04 -5.00 3.53
CA LYS A 84 19.30 -4.87 2.80
C LYS A 84 19.75 -6.19 2.13
N GLY A 85 19.15 -7.31 2.50
CA GLY A 85 19.59 -8.64 2.07
C GLY A 85 20.79 -9.18 2.84
N GLU A 86 21.17 -8.55 3.94
CA GLU A 86 22.28 -8.97 4.83
C GLU A 86 21.85 -10.11 5.76
N SER A 87 20.56 -10.27 6.00
CA SER A 87 19.98 -11.37 6.75
C SER A 87 18.96 -12.13 5.92
N LYS A 88 18.98 -13.46 6.06
CA LYS A 88 17.93 -14.34 5.50
C LYS A 88 16.84 -14.63 6.51
N GLU A 89 17.05 -14.27 7.77
CA GLU A 89 16.09 -14.52 8.83
C GLU A 89 14.92 -13.54 8.70
N LYS A 90 13.73 -14.09 8.55
CA LYS A 90 12.47 -13.35 8.47
C LYS A 90 11.90 -13.03 9.84
N TRP A 91 12.30 -13.77 10.87
CA TRP A 91 11.93 -13.55 12.26
C TRP A 91 12.94 -12.64 12.94
N CYS A 92 12.47 -11.53 13.47
CA CYS A 92 13.29 -10.48 14.05
C CYS A 92 12.82 -10.16 15.48
N ASN A 93 13.61 -9.36 16.20
CA ASN A 93 13.28 -8.83 17.52
C ASN A 93 12.78 -9.91 18.48
N ASN A 94 13.58 -10.95 18.70
CA ASN A 94 13.24 -12.08 19.55
C ASN A 94 11.90 -12.75 19.18
N SER A 95 11.66 -12.95 17.87
CA SER A 95 10.47 -13.57 17.30
C SER A 95 9.14 -12.82 17.55
N THR A 96 9.20 -11.52 17.82
CA THR A 96 8.03 -10.66 17.90
C THR A 96 7.74 -9.92 16.60
N ILE A 97 8.62 -9.99 15.61
CA ILE A 97 8.43 -9.38 14.29
C ILE A 97 8.71 -10.43 13.21
N TYR A 98 7.81 -10.53 12.25
CA TYR A 98 8.01 -11.31 11.03
C TYR A 98 7.97 -10.40 9.81
N ILE A 99 8.92 -10.57 8.89
CA ILE A 99 8.98 -9.81 7.66
C ILE A 99 8.92 -10.76 6.47
N GLU A 100 7.98 -10.51 5.57
CA GLU A 100 7.87 -11.22 4.31
C GLU A 100 8.07 -10.27 3.14
N THR A 101 8.69 -10.78 2.08
CA THR A 101 8.90 -10.04 0.85
C THR A 101 7.70 -10.20 -0.08
N LEU A 102 7.09 -9.12 -0.49
CA LEU A 102 6.05 -9.10 -1.50
C LEU A 102 6.71 -9.17 -2.89
N ARG A 103 6.36 -10.18 -3.68
CA ARG A 103 6.96 -10.43 -4.99
C ARG A 103 5.89 -10.57 -6.07
N ASP A 104 6.17 -9.97 -7.22
CA ASP A 104 5.43 -10.24 -8.45
C ASP A 104 6.40 -10.74 -9.52
N ARG A 105 6.13 -11.91 -10.09
CA ARG A 105 6.97 -12.56 -11.12
C ARG A 105 8.46 -12.65 -10.74
N GLY A 106 8.72 -12.90 -9.45
CA GLY A 106 10.07 -12.98 -8.90
C GLY A 106 10.73 -11.66 -8.55
N VAL A 107 10.14 -10.52 -8.94
CA VAL A 107 10.64 -9.19 -8.63
C VAL A 107 10.09 -8.72 -7.27
N VAL A 108 10.97 -8.19 -6.42
CA VAL A 108 10.57 -7.60 -5.15
C VAL A 108 9.76 -6.33 -5.40
N GLN A 109 8.54 -6.29 -4.88
CA GLN A 109 7.64 -5.14 -4.97
C GLN A 109 7.59 -4.36 -3.66
N GLY A 110 7.86 -5.02 -2.55
CA GLY A 110 7.77 -4.43 -1.22
C GLY A 110 7.90 -5.47 -0.12
N HIS A 111 7.42 -5.13 1.06
CA HIS A 111 7.52 -5.97 2.25
C HIS A 111 6.23 -5.90 3.07
N LEU A 112 5.89 -7.01 3.69
CA LEU A 112 4.88 -7.10 4.74
C LEU A 112 5.59 -7.34 6.07
N MET A 113 5.36 -6.49 7.06
CA MET A 113 5.81 -6.64 8.44
C MET A 113 4.61 -6.94 9.33
N VAL A 114 4.73 -8.00 10.12
CA VAL A 114 3.75 -8.39 11.13
C VAL A 114 4.43 -8.33 12.50
N ALA A 115 3.91 -7.53 13.39
CA ALA A 115 4.34 -7.43 14.79
C ALA A 115 3.37 -8.18 15.70
N PHE A 116 3.88 -8.84 16.72
CA PHE A 116 3.12 -9.66 17.68
C PHE A 116 3.31 -9.13 19.10
N HIS A 117 2.27 -9.24 19.92
CA HIS A 117 2.32 -8.88 21.34
C HIS A 117 3.29 -9.73 22.16
N LYS A 118 3.57 -10.94 21.71
CA LYS A 118 4.46 -11.90 22.39
C LYS A 118 5.31 -12.64 21.37
N PRO A 119 6.50 -13.12 21.75
CA PRO A 119 7.32 -13.96 20.90
C PRO A 119 6.54 -15.20 20.43
N ILE A 120 6.67 -15.52 19.16
CA ILE A 120 6.06 -16.74 18.59
C ILE A 120 6.97 -17.93 18.92
N PRO A 121 6.46 -18.98 19.56
CA PRO A 121 7.21 -20.20 19.83
C PRO A 121 7.72 -20.86 18.56
N ASP A 122 8.81 -21.62 18.66
CA ASP A 122 9.48 -22.21 17.50
C ASP A 122 8.59 -23.19 16.72
N ASP A 123 7.74 -23.94 17.40
CA ASP A 123 6.75 -24.85 16.81
C ASP A 123 5.61 -24.11 16.07
N GLY A 124 5.32 -22.88 16.47
CA GLY A 124 4.33 -22.02 15.82
C GLY A 124 4.85 -21.22 14.63
N LYS A 125 6.17 -21.01 14.53
CA LYS A 125 6.79 -20.16 13.49
C LYS A 125 6.56 -20.68 12.08
N GLY A 126 6.73 -21.97 11.86
CA GLY A 126 6.58 -22.58 10.54
C GLY A 126 5.17 -22.42 9.97
N PRO A 127 4.12 -22.93 10.63
CA PRO A 127 2.74 -22.80 10.15
C PRO A 127 2.28 -21.35 9.98
N LEU A 128 2.71 -20.43 10.87
CA LEU A 128 2.37 -19.02 10.76
C LEU A 128 3.09 -18.35 9.59
N ALA A 129 4.38 -18.66 9.37
CA ALA A 129 5.13 -18.16 8.24
C ALA A 129 4.52 -18.62 6.90
N GLU A 130 4.11 -19.89 6.80
CA GLU A 130 3.41 -20.42 5.63
C GLU A 130 2.10 -19.67 5.37
N LEU A 131 1.28 -19.45 6.39
CA LEU A 131 0.04 -18.68 6.27
C LEU A 131 0.30 -17.26 5.79
N ILE A 132 1.30 -16.57 6.36
CA ILE A 132 1.66 -15.20 5.94
C ILE A 132 2.15 -15.19 4.49
N GLN A 133 2.99 -16.17 4.10
CA GLN A 133 3.46 -16.30 2.72
C GLN A 133 2.30 -16.50 1.75
N ASP A 134 1.36 -17.37 2.09
CA ASP A 134 0.16 -17.60 1.28
C ASP A 134 -0.70 -16.34 1.13
N LEU A 135 -0.86 -15.53 2.19
CA LEU A 135 -1.56 -14.24 2.13
C LEU A 135 -0.79 -13.18 1.30
N CYS A 136 0.55 -13.26 1.30
CA CYS A 136 1.38 -12.34 0.51
C CYS A 136 1.22 -12.51 -1.00
N VAL A 137 0.87 -13.69 -1.49
CA VAL A 137 0.67 -13.93 -2.93
C VAL A 137 -0.46 -13.07 -3.49
N PRO A 138 -1.72 -13.19 -3.02
CA PRO A 138 -2.81 -12.34 -3.51
C PRO A 138 -2.60 -10.86 -3.19
N LEU A 139 -1.98 -10.53 -2.05
CA LEU A 139 -1.65 -9.14 -1.72
C LEU A 139 -0.67 -8.54 -2.74
N SER A 140 0.39 -9.27 -3.10
CA SER A 140 1.38 -8.82 -4.09
C SER A 140 0.75 -8.59 -5.46
N LEU A 141 -0.13 -9.50 -5.90
CA LEU A 141 -0.87 -9.35 -7.15
C LEU A 141 -1.80 -8.13 -7.09
N TYR A 142 -2.55 -7.98 -6.00
CA TYR A 142 -3.43 -6.83 -5.81
C TYR A 142 -2.66 -5.50 -5.90
N LEU A 143 -1.52 -5.41 -5.21
CA LEU A 143 -0.67 -4.21 -5.23
C LEU A 143 -0.06 -3.97 -6.61
N SER A 144 0.33 -5.02 -7.35
CA SER A 144 0.87 -4.90 -8.71
C SER A 144 -0.16 -4.33 -9.70
N PHE A 145 -1.44 -4.65 -9.55
CA PHE A 145 -2.51 -4.09 -10.38
C PHE A 145 -2.87 -2.65 -10.02
N HIS A 146 -2.81 -2.30 -8.72
CA HIS A 146 -3.24 -0.98 -8.24
C HIS A 146 -2.11 0.04 -8.22
N TYR A 147 -0.86 -0.40 -8.23
CA TYR A 147 0.34 0.43 -8.18
C TYR A 147 1.30 0.04 -9.30
N GLN A 148 0.92 0.25 -10.55
CA GLN A 148 1.82 0.05 -11.69
C GLN A 148 3.05 0.95 -11.50
N PRO A 149 4.29 0.42 -11.61
CA PRO A 149 5.45 1.28 -11.70
C PRO A 149 5.30 2.14 -12.94
N VAL A 150 5.49 3.44 -12.80
CA VAL A 150 5.70 4.29 -13.97
C VAL A 150 6.97 3.76 -14.64
N VAL A 151 6.79 3.03 -15.74
CA VAL A 151 7.90 2.60 -16.57
C VAL A 151 8.46 3.85 -17.22
N GLY A 152 9.41 4.49 -16.53
CA GLY A 152 10.23 5.52 -17.12
C GLY A 152 11.00 4.87 -18.28
N HIS A 153 10.76 5.35 -19.47
CA HIS A 153 11.60 5.02 -20.64
C HIS A 153 13.06 5.25 -20.22
N ARG A 154 13.84 4.16 -20.21
CA ARG A 154 15.30 4.26 -20.20
C ARG A 154 15.73 4.90 -21.54
N GLY A 155 15.99 6.18 -21.48
CA GLY A 155 16.59 6.94 -22.55
C GLY A 155 17.56 7.94 -21.96
N THR A 156 18.87 7.56 -21.97
CA THR A 156 20.07 8.41 -22.02
C THR A 156 20.11 9.71 -21.20
N THR A 157 21.06 9.68 -20.25
CA THR A 157 21.94 10.81 -19.83
C THR A 157 21.57 12.22 -20.24
N ALA A 158 21.38 13.08 -19.31
CA ALA A 158 22.06 14.34 -19.06
C ALA A 158 21.15 15.43 -18.51
N SER A 159 21.68 16.06 -17.43
CA SER A 159 21.52 17.46 -17.04
C SER A 159 20.13 18.02 -16.73
N HIS A 160 20.06 18.48 -15.47
CA HIS A 160 19.29 19.63 -15.04
C HIS A 160 18.70 20.47 -16.18
N ASP A 161 17.37 20.48 -16.29
CA ASP A 161 16.68 21.77 -16.30
C ASP A 161 15.18 21.58 -15.96
N SER A 162 14.73 22.44 -15.08
CA SER A 162 13.36 22.60 -14.65
C SER A 162 12.49 22.91 -15.86
N ARG A 163 11.52 22.06 -16.17
CA ARG A 163 10.25 22.38 -16.87
C ARG A 163 9.61 21.10 -17.41
N ASP A 164 8.95 20.33 -16.54
CA ASP A 164 7.82 19.52 -16.99
C ASP A 164 6.63 19.77 -16.06
N ALA A 165 5.95 20.86 -16.39
CA ALA A 165 4.66 21.20 -15.85
C ALA A 165 3.63 20.23 -16.46
N GLY A 166 3.05 19.31 -15.65
CA GLY A 166 1.65 19.09 -15.79
C GLY A 166 1.10 17.78 -16.32
N MET A 167 1.67 16.62 -16.09
CA MET A 167 0.84 15.41 -16.17
C MET A 167 0.33 15.05 -14.77
N VAL A 168 -0.94 15.39 -14.52
CA VAL A 168 -1.65 14.99 -13.31
C VAL A 168 -1.79 13.48 -13.31
N GLN A 169 -1.09 12.79 -12.42
CA GLN A 169 -1.18 11.35 -12.27
C GLN A 169 -2.25 11.02 -11.21
N LEU A 170 -3.41 10.57 -11.66
CA LEU A 170 -4.47 10.04 -10.82
C LEU A 170 -4.46 8.51 -10.87
N SER A 171 -4.68 7.87 -9.73
CA SER A 171 -4.90 6.42 -9.68
C SER A 171 -6.21 6.03 -10.38
N GLN A 172 -6.35 4.78 -10.78
CA GLN A 172 -7.60 4.25 -11.38
C GLN A 172 -8.82 4.54 -10.48
N ARG A 173 -8.67 4.37 -9.17
CA ARG A 173 -9.72 4.68 -8.19
C ARG A 173 -10.08 6.17 -8.22
N GLN A 174 -9.09 7.04 -8.25
CA GLN A 174 -9.30 8.48 -8.32
C GLN A 174 -9.97 8.89 -9.63
N ILE A 175 -9.62 8.22 -10.74
CA ILE A 175 -10.28 8.43 -12.04
C ILE A 175 -11.76 8.01 -11.96
N LEU A 176 -12.09 6.87 -11.35
CA LEU A 176 -13.49 6.44 -11.17
C LEU A 176 -14.28 7.42 -10.30
N ILE A 177 -13.70 7.88 -9.19
CA ILE A 177 -14.32 8.88 -8.32
C ILE A 177 -14.48 10.20 -9.07
N LEU A 178 -13.47 10.64 -9.81
CA LEU A 178 -13.52 11.88 -10.60
C LEU A 178 -14.58 11.82 -11.71
N ARG A 179 -14.71 10.66 -12.37
CA ARG A 179 -15.79 10.42 -13.34
C ARG A 179 -17.16 10.57 -12.69
N GLY A 180 -17.39 9.93 -11.55
CA GLY A 180 -18.63 10.09 -10.82
C GLY A 180 -18.87 11.52 -10.29
N MET A 181 -17.80 12.27 -10.01
CA MET A 181 -17.92 13.71 -9.70
C MET A 181 -18.44 14.50 -10.91
N VAL A 182 -17.96 14.21 -12.11
CA VAL A 182 -18.43 14.83 -13.37
C VAL A 182 -19.88 14.47 -13.65
N GLU A 183 -20.28 13.21 -13.35
CA GLU A 183 -21.67 12.73 -13.44
C GLU A 183 -22.58 13.33 -12.35
N GLY A 184 -22.05 14.10 -11.41
CA GLY A 184 -22.82 14.75 -10.36
C GLY A 184 -23.14 13.88 -9.15
N LYS A 185 -22.59 12.66 -9.04
CA LYS A 185 -22.83 11.73 -7.93
C LYS A 185 -22.28 12.29 -6.62
N THR A 186 -23.02 12.13 -5.54
CA THR A 186 -22.57 12.47 -4.19
C THR A 186 -21.52 11.48 -3.67
N ASN A 187 -20.80 11.84 -2.60
CA ASN A 187 -19.84 10.91 -1.97
C ASN A 187 -20.52 9.65 -1.41
N HIS A 188 -21.80 9.74 -1.05
CA HIS A 188 -22.56 8.59 -0.57
C HIS A 188 -22.91 7.64 -1.72
N GLU A 189 -23.35 8.16 -2.85
CA GLU A 189 -23.63 7.36 -4.05
C GLU A 189 -22.36 6.71 -4.59
N LEU A 190 -21.25 7.44 -4.64
CA LEU A 190 -19.94 6.90 -5.01
C LEU A 190 -19.48 5.80 -4.06
N ALA A 191 -19.67 5.99 -2.74
CA ALA A 191 -19.36 4.98 -1.75
C ALA A 191 -20.13 3.68 -1.98
N THR A 192 -21.44 3.80 -2.24
CA THR A 192 -22.31 2.66 -2.51
C THR A 192 -21.96 1.97 -3.83
N GLU A 193 -21.74 2.74 -4.89
CA GLU A 193 -21.47 2.20 -6.24
C GLU A 193 -20.09 1.54 -6.34
N LEU A 194 -19.09 2.14 -5.70
CA LEU A 194 -17.70 1.66 -5.76
C LEU A 194 -17.36 0.69 -4.63
N GLY A 195 -18.28 0.42 -3.71
CA GLY A 195 -18.07 -0.50 -2.60
C GLY A 195 -17.12 0.03 -1.52
N PHE A 196 -17.07 1.37 -1.33
CA PHE A 196 -16.21 2.01 -0.32
C PHE A 196 -17.00 2.63 0.82
N SER A 197 -16.31 2.96 1.91
CA SER A 197 -16.87 3.82 2.94
C SER A 197 -16.96 5.28 2.45
N VAL A 198 -17.91 6.05 2.96
CA VAL A 198 -18.03 7.49 2.65
C VAL A 198 -16.78 8.26 3.07
N SER A 199 -16.11 7.82 4.16
CA SER A 199 -14.84 8.41 4.63
C SER A 199 -13.71 8.16 3.62
N THR A 200 -13.63 6.95 3.05
CA THR A 200 -12.66 6.63 1.98
C THR A 200 -12.87 7.53 0.76
N ILE A 201 -14.13 7.67 0.30
CA ILE A 201 -14.44 8.57 -0.83
C ILE A 201 -14.06 10.01 -0.52
N ARG A 202 -14.33 10.52 0.68
CA ARG A 202 -13.92 11.86 1.09
C ARG A 202 -12.40 12.04 1.05
N HIS A 203 -11.66 11.07 1.54
CA HIS A 203 -10.20 11.11 1.56
C HIS A 203 -9.64 11.13 0.13
N GLU A 204 -10.10 10.24 -0.74
CA GLU A 204 -9.69 10.25 -2.15
C GLU A 204 -10.11 11.53 -2.88
N THR A 205 -11.27 12.10 -2.55
CA THR A 205 -11.71 13.40 -3.07
C THR A 205 -10.70 14.50 -2.74
N MET A 206 -10.21 14.55 -1.50
CA MET A 206 -9.20 15.53 -1.10
C MET A 206 -7.87 15.32 -1.86
N ARG A 207 -7.44 14.07 -2.04
CA ARG A 207 -6.25 13.75 -2.86
C ARG A 207 -6.41 14.17 -4.31
N ILE A 208 -7.59 13.96 -4.90
CA ILE A 208 -7.91 14.44 -6.26
C ILE A 208 -7.79 15.96 -6.33
N TYR A 209 -8.32 16.70 -5.35
CA TYR A 209 -8.21 18.16 -5.33
C TYR A 209 -6.76 18.63 -5.24
N GLN A 210 -5.95 17.98 -4.40
CA GLN A 210 -4.51 18.26 -4.31
C GLN A 210 -3.79 17.97 -5.63
N ALA A 211 -4.01 16.78 -6.21
CA ALA A 211 -3.37 16.38 -7.46
C ALA A 211 -3.77 17.30 -8.63
N LEU A 212 -5.01 17.72 -8.67
CA LEU A 212 -5.54 18.65 -9.66
C LEU A 212 -5.24 20.13 -9.33
N SER A 213 -4.67 20.45 -8.16
CA SER A 213 -4.47 21.82 -7.67
C SER A 213 -5.76 22.64 -7.78
N VAL A 214 -6.87 22.11 -7.23
CA VAL A 214 -8.19 22.74 -7.18
C VAL A 214 -8.72 22.74 -5.75
N SER A 215 -9.69 23.61 -5.48
CA SER A 215 -10.22 23.79 -4.12
C SER A 215 -11.58 23.14 -3.90
N ASP A 216 -12.31 22.82 -4.95
CA ASP A 216 -13.64 22.28 -4.83
C ASP A 216 -13.99 21.24 -5.93
N ARG A 217 -15.16 20.60 -5.75
CA ARG A 217 -15.68 19.56 -6.64
C ARG A 217 -15.98 20.06 -8.06
N LYS A 218 -16.49 21.29 -8.19
CA LYS A 218 -16.85 21.86 -9.49
C LYS A 218 -15.61 22.16 -10.31
N GLU A 219 -14.58 22.70 -9.65
CA GLU A 219 -13.28 22.93 -10.26
C GLU A 219 -12.62 21.62 -10.67
N ALA A 220 -12.68 20.57 -9.81
CA ALA A 220 -12.16 19.25 -10.13
C ALA A 220 -12.82 18.66 -11.38
N ALA A 221 -14.15 18.67 -11.43
CA ALA A 221 -14.92 18.18 -12.57
C ALA A 221 -14.59 18.98 -13.86
N LYS A 222 -14.53 20.30 -13.78
CA LYS A 222 -14.17 21.15 -14.92
C LYS A 222 -12.75 20.85 -15.42
N LYS A 223 -11.79 20.72 -14.51
CA LYS A 223 -10.38 20.44 -14.84
C LYS A 223 -10.20 19.05 -15.44
N ALA A 224 -10.95 18.04 -14.96
CA ALA A 224 -10.96 16.71 -15.53
C ALA A 224 -11.37 16.70 -17.00
N LEU A 225 -12.42 17.45 -17.37
CA LEU A 225 -12.87 17.60 -18.75
C LEU A 225 -11.87 18.37 -19.61
N THR A 226 -11.27 19.44 -19.06
CA THR A 226 -10.30 20.27 -19.79
C THR A 226 -9.01 19.50 -20.10
N LEU A 227 -8.56 18.63 -19.18
CA LEU A 227 -7.34 17.84 -19.33
C LEU A 227 -7.56 16.46 -19.98
N SER A 228 -8.81 16.17 -20.40
CA SER A 228 -9.18 14.86 -21.00
C SER A 228 -8.74 13.67 -20.16
N LEU A 229 -8.94 13.73 -18.82
CA LEU A 229 -8.53 12.70 -17.86
C LEU A 229 -9.52 11.53 -17.75
N LEU A 230 -10.65 11.58 -18.46
CA LEU A 230 -11.78 10.63 -18.30
C LEU A 230 -12.05 9.85 -19.57
#